data_e78dd9f8de4c1ba22384d75a8439d2a6
#
_entry.id   e78dd9f8de4c1ba22384d75a8439d2a6
#
_cell.length_a   1.000
_cell.length_b   1.000
_cell.length_c   1.000
_cell.angle_alpha   90.00
_cell.angle_beta   90.00
_cell.angle_gamma   90.00
#
_symmetry.space_group_name_H-M   'P 1'
#
loop_
_entity.id
_entity.type
_entity.pdbx_description
1 polymer ?
#
loop_
_entity_poly.entity_id
_entity_poly.type
_entity_poly.pdbx_seq_one_letter_code
_entity_poly.pdbx_strand_id
1 'polypeptide(L)'
;MERILPPISLAASASTTPLPLARSNGVSWRRLRVGAGVAFSAVVVVVCFLAARRLTTTSWPLQEANVALVLTASAAYLASFFLRALGWQRLFPGERPDPSRCLAACGAAAASGVVLPFRLDYVVKVSTLRRLGGVRLGLDTVALSIISLGLVDAVAMLPLAVSALAMSDANFRAPLIVVLLFGLGCIAVLLLGPRLVLLPFVSRSTRVERAFSRVGNHAGLSRSTFVAGAFLLGCWTTRVLGSALLLSALGVGFSPPFALVVICLAAATSVLPITAGGAIVNVGTTSAVLPALGVTQRAAINFSMASGMLLTLSALAAALVGVVGSIVLSLQRRHHPRHATPA
;
A
#
# COMPACT_ATOMS: atom_id res chain seq x y z
N MET A 1 -10.03 -16.17 -75.18
CA MET A 1 -10.09 -17.59 -74.74
C MET A 1 -9.84 -17.61 -73.21
N GLU A 2 -10.88 -17.42 -72.50
CA GLU A 2 -10.89 -17.44 -70.97
C GLU A 2 -11.25 -18.87 -70.53
N ARG A 3 -10.33 -19.52 -69.81
CA ARG A 3 -10.62 -20.81 -69.18
C ARG A 3 -11.23 -20.58 -67.79
N ILE A 4 -12.51 -20.84 -67.73
CA ILE A 4 -13.28 -20.90 -66.50
C ILE A 4 -12.94 -22.20 -65.73
N LEU A 5 -12.35 -22.14 -64.55
CA LEU A 5 -12.13 -23.29 -63.68
C LEU A 5 -13.37 -23.48 -62.78
N PRO A 6 -13.82 -24.71 -62.54
CA PRO A 6 -15.00 -24.98 -61.70
C PRO A 6 -14.65 -24.84 -60.20
N PRO A 7 -15.64 -24.53 -59.35
CA PRO A 7 -15.47 -24.40 -57.92
C PRO A 7 -15.30 -25.78 -57.24
N ILE A 8 -14.23 -25.94 -56.48
CA ILE A 8 -13.99 -27.13 -55.63
C ILE A 8 -14.89 -27.01 -54.38
N SER A 9 -15.93 -27.85 -54.38
CA SER A 9 -16.75 -28.09 -53.20
C SER A 9 -16.01 -29.00 -52.22
N LEU A 10 -15.48 -28.43 -51.12
CA LEU A 10 -14.95 -29.16 -49.97
C LEU A 10 -16.03 -29.19 -48.88
N ALA A 11 -16.98 -30.09 -49.04
CA ALA A 11 -17.86 -30.51 -47.97
C ALA A 11 -17.15 -31.60 -47.13
N ALA A 12 -16.36 -31.21 -46.17
CA ALA A 12 -15.85 -32.10 -45.11
C ALA A 12 -16.63 -31.84 -43.83
N SER A 13 -17.69 -32.62 -43.66
CA SER A 13 -18.43 -32.74 -42.39
C SER A 13 -17.54 -33.44 -41.37
N ALA A 14 -16.75 -32.67 -40.61
CA ALA A 14 -16.09 -33.16 -39.40
C ALA A 14 -17.11 -33.21 -38.29
N SER A 15 -17.66 -34.40 -38.01
CA SER A 15 -18.41 -34.71 -36.80
C SER A 15 -17.45 -34.62 -35.58
N THR A 16 -17.35 -33.43 -34.99
CA THR A 16 -16.67 -33.27 -33.69
C THR A 16 -17.56 -33.82 -32.61
N THR A 17 -17.32 -35.05 -32.21
CA THR A 17 -17.82 -35.64 -30.96
C THR A 17 -17.32 -34.75 -29.80
N PRO A 18 -18.19 -34.17 -29.00
CA PRO A 18 -17.73 -33.36 -27.84
C PRO A 18 -17.04 -34.30 -26.85
N LEU A 19 -15.75 -34.12 -26.65
CA LEU A 19 -15.01 -34.76 -25.56
C LEU A 19 -15.73 -34.44 -24.24
N PRO A 20 -15.98 -35.45 -23.38
CA PRO A 20 -16.59 -35.22 -22.07
C PRO A 20 -15.65 -34.33 -21.26
N LEU A 21 -16.03 -33.06 -21.09
CA LEU A 21 -15.38 -32.14 -20.15
C LEU A 21 -15.40 -32.81 -18.78
N ALA A 22 -14.25 -33.27 -18.34
CA ALA A 22 -14.04 -33.78 -16.99
C ALA A 22 -14.61 -32.73 -16.01
N ARG A 23 -15.68 -33.09 -15.32
CA ARG A 23 -16.25 -32.30 -14.22
C ARG A 23 -15.14 -32.11 -13.17
N SER A 24 -14.35 -31.06 -13.32
CA SER A 24 -13.40 -30.66 -12.30
C SER A 24 -14.20 -30.38 -11.02
N ASN A 25 -13.83 -31.07 -9.96
CA ASN A 25 -14.44 -30.98 -8.63
C ASN A 25 -14.39 -29.55 -8.09
N GLY A 26 -15.27 -28.68 -8.55
CA GLY A 26 -15.36 -27.27 -8.13
C GLY A 26 -15.70 -27.08 -6.64
N VAL A 27 -16.10 -28.15 -5.97
CA VAL A 27 -16.45 -28.14 -4.54
C VAL A 27 -15.20 -28.08 -3.64
N SER A 28 -14.07 -28.63 -4.06
CA SER A 28 -12.84 -28.66 -3.25
C SER A 28 -12.19 -27.28 -3.09
N TRP A 29 -12.14 -26.48 -4.14
CA TRP A 29 -11.52 -25.15 -4.12
C TRP A 29 -12.26 -24.13 -3.24
N ARG A 30 -13.59 -24.20 -3.18
CA ARG A 30 -14.39 -23.32 -2.31
C ARG A 30 -14.17 -23.67 -0.84
N ARG A 31 -14.15 -24.95 -0.51
CA ARG A 31 -13.86 -25.43 0.87
C ARG A 31 -12.44 -25.11 1.27
N LEU A 32 -11.47 -25.27 0.38
CA LEU A 32 -10.07 -24.92 0.62
C LEU A 32 -9.90 -23.41 0.88
N ARG A 33 -10.58 -22.54 0.11
CA ARG A 33 -10.55 -21.09 0.33
C ARG A 33 -11.21 -20.67 1.64
N VAL A 34 -12.32 -21.30 2.02
CA VAL A 34 -12.98 -21.02 3.30
C VAL A 34 -12.11 -21.52 4.45
N GLY A 35 -11.56 -22.75 4.35
CA GLY A 35 -10.64 -23.30 5.33
C GLY A 35 -9.37 -22.46 5.51
N ALA A 36 -8.75 -22.01 4.41
CA ALA A 36 -7.60 -21.13 4.45
C ALA A 36 -7.94 -19.74 5.07
N GLY A 37 -9.14 -19.19 4.80
CA GLY A 37 -9.61 -17.95 5.41
C GLY A 37 -9.81 -18.09 6.92
N VAL A 38 -10.41 -19.19 7.35
CA VAL A 38 -10.63 -19.49 8.79
C VAL A 38 -9.29 -19.73 9.50
N ALA A 39 -8.40 -20.54 8.90
CA ALA A 39 -7.07 -20.79 9.45
C ALA A 39 -6.26 -19.50 9.56
N PHE A 40 -6.30 -18.64 8.54
CA PHE A 40 -5.64 -17.34 8.58
C PHE A 40 -6.20 -16.44 9.68
N SER A 41 -7.54 -16.37 9.83
CA SER A 41 -8.17 -15.59 10.90
C SER A 41 -7.78 -16.14 12.28
N ALA A 42 -7.73 -17.46 12.45
CA ALA A 42 -7.31 -18.09 13.69
C ALA A 42 -5.84 -17.78 14.02
N VAL A 43 -4.94 -17.82 13.03
CA VAL A 43 -3.52 -17.44 13.20
C VAL A 43 -3.40 -15.97 13.62
N VAL A 44 -4.14 -15.07 12.98
CA VAL A 44 -4.14 -13.65 13.35
C VAL A 44 -4.62 -13.45 14.78
N VAL A 45 -5.70 -14.11 15.19
CA VAL A 45 -6.22 -14.04 16.56
C VAL A 45 -5.21 -14.60 17.57
N VAL A 46 -4.57 -15.74 17.28
CA VAL A 46 -3.54 -16.33 18.14
C VAL A 46 -2.33 -15.40 18.26
N VAL A 47 -1.85 -14.83 17.15
CA VAL A 47 -0.73 -13.88 17.16
C VAL A 47 -1.07 -12.61 17.95
N CYS A 48 -2.28 -12.05 17.76
CA CYS A 48 -2.75 -10.92 18.55
C CYS A 48 -2.86 -11.26 20.05
N PHE A 49 -3.35 -12.46 20.39
CA PHE A 49 -3.45 -12.93 21.77
C PHE A 49 -2.07 -13.14 22.40
N LEU A 50 -1.14 -13.78 21.70
CA LEU A 50 0.23 -13.97 22.18
C LEU A 50 0.98 -12.64 22.33
N ALA A 51 0.79 -11.71 21.40
CA ALA A 51 1.33 -10.36 21.50
C ALA A 51 0.73 -9.62 22.70
N ALA A 52 -0.58 -9.66 22.89
CA ALA A 52 -1.25 -9.07 24.05
C ALA A 52 -0.77 -9.68 25.36
N ARG A 53 -0.64 -11.02 25.46
CA ARG A 53 -0.12 -11.71 26.63
C ARG A 53 1.33 -11.33 26.93
N ARG A 54 2.17 -11.21 25.91
CA ARG A 54 3.58 -10.79 26.08
C ARG A 54 3.68 -9.32 26.53
N LEU A 55 2.76 -8.48 26.08
CA LEU A 55 2.67 -7.08 26.48
C LEU A 55 2.18 -6.90 27.93
N THR A 56 1.40 -7.84 28.48
CA THR A 56 0.99 -7.80 29.89
C THR A 56 2.06 -8.28 30.88
N THR A 57 3.08 -9.00 30.40
CA THR A 57 4.19 -9.53 31.22
C THR A 57 5.45 -8.67 31.20
N THR A 58 5.58 -7.76 30.21
CA THR A 58 6.66 -6.78 30.14
C THR A 58 6.15 -5.41 30.55
N SER A 59 7.00 -4.58 31.15
CA SER A 59 6.65 -3.18 31.45
C SER A 59 6.15 -2.52 30.17
N TRP A 60 4.88 -2.13 30.16
CA TRP A 60 4.20 -1.56 28.99
C TRP A 60 4.95 -0.30 28.51
N PRO A 61 5.35 -0.21 27.23
CA PRO A 61 6.13 0.91 26.73
C PRO A 61 5.46 2.28 26.91
N LEU A 62 4.13 2.28 27.09
CA LEU A 62 3.31 3.47 27.25
C LEU A 62 2.83 3.69 28.70
N GLN A 63 3.33 2.91 29.69
CA GLN A 63 2.83 2.97 31.08
C GLN A 63 3.00 4.35 31.72
N GLU A 64 4.11 5.04 31.40
CA GLU A 64 4.43 6.37 31.89
C GLU A 64 4.18 7.47 30.85
N ALA A 65 3.61 7.11 29.69
CA ALA A 65 3.42 8.05 28.59
C ALA A 65 2.21 8.95 28.82
N ASN A 66 2.31 10.19 28.35
CA ASN A 66 1.19 11.12 28.37
C ASN A 66 0.07 10.64 27.42
N VAL A 67 -1.05 10.21 27.99
CA VAL A 67 -2.19 9.61 27.26
C VAL A 67 -2.74 10.55 26.20
N ALA A 68 -2.83 11.87 26.48
CA ALA A 68 -3.36 12.83 25.51
C ALA A 68 -2.47 12.92 24.26
N LEU A 69 -1.15 12.88 24.42
CA LEU A 69 -0.20 12.87 23.31
C LEU A 69 -0.24 11.54 22.55
N VAL A 70 -0.42 10.41 23.23
CA VAL A 70 -0.58 9.10 22.60
C VAL A 70 -1.85 9.04 21.76
N LEU A 71 -2.97 9.56 22.26
CA LEU A 71 -4.24 9.62 21.51
C LEU A 71 -4.12 10.53 20.29
N THR A 72 -3.48 11.69 20.43
CA THR A 72 -3.23 12.61 19.29
C THR A 72 -2.30 12.00 18.25
N ALA A 73 -1.26 11.30 18.68
CA ALA A 73 -0.38 10.55 17.78
C ALA A 73 -1.14 9.45 17.03
N SER A 74 -2.02 8.71 17.74
CA SER A 74 -2.87 7.67 17.14
C SER A 74 -3.84 8.25 16.11
N ALA A 75 -4.45 9.41 16.39
CA ALA A 75 -5.31 10.13 15.47
C ALA A 75 -4.53 10.59 14.22
N ALA A 76 -3.30 11.07 14.36
CA ALA A 76 -2.43 11.43 13.25
C ALA A 76 -2.08 10.20 12.39
N TYR A 77 -1.74 9.06 13.00
CA TYR A 77 -1.51 7.82 12.26
C TYR A 77 -2.77 7.36 11.51
N LEU A 78 -3.93 7.41 12.15
CA LEU A 78 -5.19 7.06 11.50
C LEU A 78 -5.49 8.00 10.33
N ALA A 79 -5.34 9.31 10.52
CA ALA A 79 -5.51 10.31 9.45
C ALA A 79 -4.58 10.03 8.26
N SER A 80 -3.36 9.55 8.52
CA SER A 80 -2.43 9.17 7.44
C SER A 80 -2.99 8.07 6.53
N PHE A 81 -3.74 7.09 7.05
CA PHE A 81 -4.39 6.07 6.24
C PHE A 81 -5.52 6.63 5.38
N PHE A 82 -6.31 7.57 5.90
CA PHE A 82 -7.34 8.26 5.12
C PHE A 82 -6.73 9.03 3.95
N LEU A 83 -5.70 9.82 4.22
CA LEU A 83 -4.99 10.58 3.18
C LEU A 83 -4.38 9.65 2.12
N ARG A 84 -3.78 8.53 2.55
CA ARG A 84 -3.24 7.53 1.63
C ARG A 84 -4.32 6.89 0.76
N ALA A 85 -5.49 6.58 1.32
CA ALA A 85 -6.62 6.01 0.59
C ALA A 85 -7.18 7.01 -0.44
N LEU A 86 -7.32 8.29 -0.07
CA LEU A 86 -7.76 9.35 -0.98
C LEU A 86 -6.73 9.57 -2.11
N GLY A 87 -5.44 9.59 -1.81
CA GLY A 87 -4.38 9.67 -2.80
C GLY A 87 -4.43 8.50 -3.78
N TRP A 88 -4.57 7.26 -3.27
CA TRP A 88 -4.65 6.08 -4.11
C TRP A 88 -5.89 6.06 -4.99
N GLN A 89 -7.04 6.47 -4.48
CA GLN A 89 -8.27 6.60 -5.25
C GLN A 89 -8.09 7.47 -6.51
N ARG A 90 -7.30 8.53 -6.41
CA ARG A 90 -7.04 9.46 -7.53
C ARG A 90 -6.19 8.85 -8.65
N LEU A 91 -5.46 7.78 -8.36
CA LEU A 91 -4.57 7.09 -9.29
C LEU A 91 -5.24 5.95 -10.07
N PHE A 92 -6.55 5.74 -9.89
CA PHE A 92 -7.27 4.75 -10.71
C PHE A 92 -7.62 5.34 -12.08
N PRO A 93 -7.31 4.58 -13.16
CA PRO A 93 -7.73 4.93 -14.50
C PRO A 93 -9.24 4.64 -14.68
N GLY A 94 -10.00 5.60 -15.15
CA GLY A 94 -11.43 5.45 -15.40
C GLY A 94 -12.27 5.49 -14.13
N GLU A 95 -13.04 4.44 -13.86
CA GLU A 95 -13.89 4.37 -12.67
C GLU A 95 -13.07 4.31 -11.39
N ARG A 96 -13.35 5.25 -10.50
CA ARG A 96 -12.68 5.33 -9.20
C ARG A 96 -13.44 4.48 -8.17
N PRO A 97 -12.75 3.58 -7.47
CA PRO A 97 -13.36 2.88 -6.35
C PRO A 97 -13.76 3.86 -5.25
N ASP A 98 -14.75 3.50 -4.42
CA ASP A 98 -15.14 4.33 -3.28
C ASP A 98 -13.96 4.51 -2.31
N PRO A 99 -13.80 5.69 -1.68
CA PRO A 99 -12.73 5.94 -0.72
C PRO A 99 -12.69 4.92 0.43
N SER A 100 -13.86 4.48 0.91
CA SER A 100 -13.99 3.46 1.96
C SER A 100 -13.34 2.14 1.58
N ARG A 101 -13.43 1.71 0.31
CA ARG A 101 -12.80 0.48 -0.19
C ARG A 101 -11.29 0.61 -0.29
N CYS A 102 -10.81 1.77 -0.75
CA CYS A 102 -9.39 2.08 -0.75
C CYS A 102 -8.83 2.09 0.68
N LEU A 103 -9.58 2.67 1.62
CA LEU A 103 -9.21 2.71 3.03
C LEU A 103 -9.12 1.30 3.63
N ALA A 104 -10.16 0.46 3.40
CA ALA A 104 -10.15 -0.93 3.83
C ALA A 104 -8.95 -1.71 3.29
N ALA A 105 -8.65 -1.55 1.99
CA ALA A 105 -7.53 -2.23 1.35
C ALA A 105 -6.17 -1.71 1.84
N CYS A 106 -6.01 -0.41 2.09
CA CYS A 106 -4.80 0.17 2.66
C CYS A 106 -4.57 -0.30 4.10
N GLY A 107 -5.62 -0.28 4.93
CA GLY A 107 -5.54 -0.72 6.33
C GLY A 107 -5.25 -2.23 6.43
N ALA A 108 -5.99 -3.06 5.68
CA ALA A 108 -5.77 -4.51 5.65
C ALA A 108 -4.35 -4.89 5.18
N ALA A 109 -3.84 -4.22 4.14
CA ALA A 109 -2.48 -4.44 3.66
C ALA A 109 -1.44 -4.06 4.74
N ALA A 110 -1.58 -2.89 5.37
CA ALA A 110 -0.64 -2.44 6.39
C ALA A 110 -0.66 -3.36 7.63
N ALA A 111 -1.84 -3.77 8.09
CA ALA A 111 -1.95 -4.71 9.21
C ALA A 111 -1.38 -6.10 8.87
N SER A 112 -1.64 -6.60 7.65
CA SER A 112 -1.10 -7.89 7.21
C SER A 112 0.41 -7.85 6.96
N GLY A 113 0.97 -6.72 6.55
CA GLY A 113 2.40 -6.53 6.31
C GLY A 113 3.27 -6.67 7.56
N VAL A 114 2.66 -6.60 8.77
CA VAL A 114 3.34 -6.89 10.04
C VAL A 114 3.68 -8.37 10.17
N VAL A 115 2.78 -9.25 9.68
CA VAL A 115 2.86 -10.70 9.87
C VAL A 115 3.34 -11.41 8.61
N LEU A 116 2.96 -10.91 7.43
CA LEU A 116 3.23 -11.59 6.16
C LEU A 116 4.61 -11.24 5.61
N PRO A 117 5.46 -12.25 5.30
CA PRO A 117 6.73 -12.03 4.63
C PRO A 117 6.55 -11.74 3.12
N PHE A 118 7.63 -11.36 2.44
CA PHE A 118 7.73 -11.25 0.97
C PHE A 118 6.70 -10.34 0.31
N ARG A 119 6.32 -9.24 0.94
CA ARG A 119 5.37 -8.27 0.36
C ARG A 119 4.00 -8.87 -0.02
N LEU A 120 3.56 -9.93 0.65
CA LEU A 120 2.23 -10.51 0.47
C LEU A 120 1.09 -9.55 0.88
N ASP A 121 1.40 -8.47 1.57
CA ASP A 121 0.52 -7.33 1.83
C ASP A 121 -0.10 -6.75 0.53
N TYR A 122 0.64 -6.75 -0.59
CA TYR A 122 0.08 -6.36 -1.89
C TYR A 122 -1.01 -7.32 -2.37
N VAL A 123 -0.87 -8.62 -2.13
CA VAL A 123 -1.91 -9.61 -2.45
C VAL A 123 -3.16 -9.36 -1.61
N VAL A 124 -2.98 -9.06 -0.31
CA VAL A 124 -4.08 -8.66 0.58
C VAL A 124 -4.74 -7.40 0.07
N LYS A 125 -3.97 -6.39 -0.32
CA LYS A 125 -4.45 -5.12 -0.87
C LYS A 125 -5.33 -5.33 -2.10
N VAL A 126 -4.85 -6.10 -3.08
CA VAL A 126 -5.59 -6.42 -4.31
C VAL A 126 -6.84 -7.24 -3.99
N SER A 127 -6.73 -8.27 -3.16
CA SER A 127 -7.84 -9.17 -2.83
C SER A 127 -8.94 -8.44 -2.07
N THR A 128 -8.60 -7.58 -1.11
CA THR A 128 -9.56 -6.78 -0.34
C THR A 128 -10.31 -5.82 -1.24
N LEU A 129 -9.59 -5.07 -2.09
CA LEU A 129 -10.23 -4.15 -3.01
C LEU A 129 -11.19 -4.85 -3.98
N ARG A 130 -10.81 -6.02 -4.51
CA ARG A 130 -11.67 -6.80 -5.42
C ARG A 130 -12.86 -7.44 -4.75
N ARG A 131 -12.73 -7.90 -3.50
CA ARG A 131 -13.84 -8.51 -2.74
C ARG A 131 -14.89 -7.49 -2.32
N LEU A 132 -14.45 -6.29 -1.93
CA LEU A 132 -15.34 -5.20 -1.55
C LEU A 132 -15.89 -4.45 -2.79
N GLY A 133 -15.35 -4.73 -3.98
CA GLY A 133 -15.68 -4.04 -5.20
C GLY A 133 -17.05 -4.45 -5.77
N GLY A 134 -18.00 -3.51 -5.87
CA GLY A 134 -19.19 -3.61 -6.74
C GLY A 134 -18.87 -3.39 -8.22
N VAL A 135 -17.70 -2.86 -8.52
CA VAL A 135 -17.16 -2.64 -9.87
C VAL A 135 -16.19 -3.77 -10.20
N ARG A 136 -16.30 -4.35 -11.39
CA ARG A 136 -15.38 -5.39 -11.89
C ARG A 136 -14.05 -4.75 -12.29
N LEU A 137 -13.25 -4.34 -11.30
CA LEU A 137 -11.90 -3.85 -11.54
C LEU A 137 -11.04 -4.97 -12.09
N GLY A 138 -10.49 -4.79 -13.28
CA GLY A 138 -9.50 -5.68 -13.86
C GLY A 138 -8.25 -5.79 -12.96
N LEU A 139 -7.62 -6.94 -12.95
CA LEU A 139 -6.41 -7.15 -12.14
C LEU A 139 -5.26 -6.26 -12.61
N ASP A 140 -5.17 -6.01 -13.90
CA ASP A 140 -4.22 -5.11 -14.54
C ASP A 140 -4.44 -3.64 -14.11
N THR A 141 -5.70 -3.19 -14.02
CA THR A 141 -6.05 -1.85 -13.52
C THR A 141 -5.62 -1.63 -12.08
N VAL A 142 -5.88 -2.62 -11.21
CA VAL A 142 -5.48 -2.55 -9.80
C VAL A 142 -3.96 -2.60 -9.67
N ALA A 143 -3.28 -3.49 -10.40
CA ALA A 143 -1.82 -3.57 -10.38
C ALA A 143 -1.18 -2.25 -10.85
N LEU A 144 -1.69 -1.66 -11.94
CA LEU A 144 -1.23 -0.38 -12.46
C LEU A 144 -1.41 0.75 -11.44
N SER A 145 -2.57 0.80 -10.76
CA SER A 145 -2.82 1.80 -9.72
C SER A 145 -1.87 1.67 -8.52
N ILE A 146 -1.47 0.44 -8.17
CA ILE A 146 -0.52 0.17 -7.09
C ILE A 146 0.90 0.60 -7.49
N ILE A 147 1.32 0.32 -8.72
CA ILE A 147 2.62 0.79 -9.24
C ILE A 147 2.65 2.32 -9.27
N SER A 148 1.60 2.95 -9.79
CA SER A 148 1.47 4.41 -9.81
C SER A 148 1.49 5.00 -8.40
N LEU A 149 0.81 4.34 -7.43
CA LEU A 149 0.86 4.74 -6.03
C LEU A 149 2.29 4.71 -5.49
N GLY A 150 3.06 3.65 -5.76
CA GLY A 150 4.45 3.54 -5.31
C GLY A 150 5.35 4.64 -5.88
N LEU A 151 5.20 4.96 -7.19
CA LEU A 151 5.97 6.03 -7.83
C LEU A 151 5.64 7.40 -7.24
N VAL A 152 4.34 7.73 -7.11
CA VAL A 152 3.90 9.03 -6.58
C VAL A 152 4.20 9.14 -5.08
N ASP A 153 4.13 8.05 -4.34
CA ASP A 153 4.49 7.98 -2.91
C ASP A 153 5.98 8.30 -2.69
N ALA A 154 6.86 7.74 -3.53
CA ALA A 154 8.30 8.03 -3.50
C ALA A 154 8.59 9.51 -3.83
N VAL A 155 7.88 10.08 -4.80
CA VAL A 155 8.01 11.51 -5.14
C VAL A 155 7.51 12.41 -4.00
N ALA A 156 6.40 12.04 -3.37
CA ALA A 156 5.84 12.77 -2.23
C ALA A 156 6.77 12.78 -1.00
N MET A 157 7.67 11.80 -0.89
CA MET A 157 8.70 11.76 0.17
C MET A 157 9.86 12.74 -0.06
N LEU A 158 10.09 13.22 -1.28
CA LEU A 158 11.26 14.04 -1.61
C LEU A 158 11.39 15.31 -0.75
N PRO A 159 10.34 16.14 -0.57
CA PRO A 159 10.46 17.32 0.27
C PRO A 159 10.88 17.00 1.71
N LEU A 160 10.35 15.90 2.24
CA LEU A 160 10.68 15.42 3.58
C LEU A 160 12.12 14.90 3.66
N ALA A 161 12.57 14.16 2.65
CA ALA A 161 13.94 13.65 2.58
C ALA A 161 14.98 14.78 2.43
N VAL A 162 14.66 15.84 1.66
CA VAL A 162 15.48 17.05 1.58
C VAL A 162 15.57 17.76 2.94
N SER A 163 14.43 17.91 3.61
CA SER A 163 14.39 18.51 4.96
C SER A 163 15.15 17.65 5.98
N ALA A 164 15.01 16.33 5.92
CA ALA A 164 15.76 15.40 6.77
C ALA A 164 17.27 15.52 6.52
N LEU A 165 17.71 15.60 5.26
CA LEU A 165 19.10 15.74 4.88
C LEU A 165 19.72 17.05 5.38
N ALA A 166 18.95 18.15 5.32
CA ALA A 166 19.39 19.47 5.80
C ALA A 166 19.57 19.51 7.33
N MET A 167 18.82 18.66 8.07
CA MET A 167 18.80 18.62 9.53
C MET A 167 19.66 17.48 10.11
N SER A 168 20.23 16.60 9.28
CA SER A 168 20.91 15.38 9.71
C SER A 168 22.43 15.54 9.77
N ASP A 169 23.05 14.83 10.72
CA ASP A 169 24.50 14.68 10.80
C ASP A 169 25.05 13.85 9.65
N ALA A 170 26.39 13.92 9.47
CA ALA A 170 27.10 13.25 8.39
C ALA A 170 26.79 11.73 8.29
N ASN A 171 26.56 11.07 9.42
CA ASN A 171 26.33 9.64 9.52
C ASN A 171 25.03 9.17 8.84
N PHE A 172 24.01 10.05 8.75
CA PHE A 172 22.69 9.72 8.16
C PHE A 172 22.54 10.22 6.73
N ARG A 173 23.52 10.95 6.19
CA ARG A 173 23.42 11.52 4.84
C ARG A 173 23.36 10.45 3.76
N ALA A 174 24.21 9.41 3.84
CA ALA A 174 24.24 8.38 2.81
C ALA A 174 22.90 7.68 2.58
N PRO A 175 22.20 7.13 3.59
CA PRO A 175 20.88 6.52 3.37
C PRO A 175 19.81 7.52 2.94
N LEU A 176 19.87 8.78 3.38
CA LEU A 176 18.93 9.82 2.93
C LEU A 176 19.16 10.20 1.45
N ILE A 177 20.42 10.24 0.99
CA ILE A 177 20.75 10.42 -0.43
C ILE A 177 20.17 9.27 -1.26
N VAL A 178 20.22 8.02 -0.78
CA VAL A 178 19.57 6.89 -1.49
C VAL A 178 18.08 7.11 -1.65
N VAL A 179 17.37 7.61 -0.61
CA VAL A 179 15.94 7.95 -0.72
C VAL A 179 15.71 9.04 -1.76
N LEU A 180 16.55 10.09 -1.76
CA LEU A 180 16.46 11.17 -2.74
C LEU A 180 16.70 10.67 -4.16
N LEU A 181 17.75 9.89 -4.40
CA LEU A 181 18.06 9.33 -5.71
C LEU A 181 16.93 8.42 -6.20
N PHE A 182 16.36 7.60 -5.32
CA PHE A 182 15.21 6.78 -5.64
C PHE A 182 13.99 7.62 -6.03
N GLY A 183 13.67 8.66 -5.25
CA GLY A 183 12.56 9.56 -5.55
C GLY A 183 12.77 10.34 -6.86
N LEU A 184 13.99 10.81 -7.13
CA LEU A 184 14.34 11.45 -8.41
C LEU A 184 14.23 10.46 -9.58
N GLY A 185 14.64 9.20 -9.38
CA GLY A 185 14.42 8.13 -10.36
C GLY A 185 12.94 7.91 -10.65
N CYS A 186 12.08 7.96 -9.62
CA CYS A 186 10.63 7.88 -9.80
C CYS A 186 10.06 9.08 -10.56
N ILE A 187 10.56 10.30 -10.34
CA ILE A 187 10.23 11.48 -11.15
C ILE A 187 10.63 11.23 -12.61
N ALA A 188 11.86 10.78 -12.84
CA ALA A 188 12.33 10.48 -14.19
C ALA A 188 11.42 9.46 -14.90
N VAL A 189 10.98 8.41 -14.19
CA VAL A 189 10.02 7.42 -14.74
C VAL A 189 8.66 8.05 -15.04
N LEU A 190 8.16 8.94 -14.18
CA LEU A 190 6.87 9.62 -14.41
C LEU A 190 6.93 10.62 -15.57
N LEU A 191 8.05 11.33 -15.74
CA LEU A 191 8.23 12.35 -16.79
C LEU A 191 8.62 11.72 -18.13
N LEU A 192 9.55 10.77 -18.10
CA LEU A 192 10.15 10.19 -19.28
C LEU A 192 9.51 8.86 -19.67
N GLY A 193 8.60 8.31 -18.84
CA GLY A 193 7.97 7.02 -19.07
C GLY A 193 7.46 6.82 -20.51
N PRO A 194 6.71 7.77 -21.10
CA PRO A 194 6.28 7.70 -22.50
C PRO A 194 7.44 7.67 -23.50
N ARG A 195 8.56 8.36 -23.20
CA ARG A 195 9.75 8.41 -24.04
C ARG A 195 10.68 7.22 -23.83
N LEU A 196 10.70 6.64 -22.65
CA LEU A 196 11.51 5.46 -22.32
C LEU A 196 11.07 4.22 -23.13
N VAL A 197 9.81 4.17 -23.58
CA VAL A 197 9.29 3.14 -24.48
C VAL A 197 10.05 3.13 -25.83
N LEU A 198 10.59 4.28 -26.26
CA LEU A 198 11.36 4.41 -27.50
C LEU A 198 12.80 3.89 -27.40
N LEU A 199 13.27 3.54 -26.20
CA LEU A 199 14.61 3.00 -26.02
C LEU A 199 14.70 1.55 -26.53
N PRO A 200 15.72 1.20 -27.32
CA PRO A 200 15.85 -0.13 -27.94
C PRO A 200 15.95 -1.28 -26.94
N PHE A 201 16.29 -1.00 -25.70
CA PHE A 201 16.32 -1.99 -24.62
C PHE A 201 14.91 -2.31 -24.09
N VAL A 202 14.01 -1.33 -24.03
CA VAL A 202 12.62 -1.49 -23.55
C VAL A 202 11.75 -2.13 -24.63
N SER A 203 12.00 -1.78 -25.89
CA SER A 203 11.25 -2.32 -27.06
C SER A 203 11.51 -3.81 -27.32
N ARG A 204 12.58 -4.40 -26.77
CA ARG A 204 12.85 -5.85 -26.88
C ARG A 204 11.83 -6.73 -26.18
N SER A 205 11.06 -6.21 -25.22
CA SER A 205 10.03 -6.96 -24.54
C SER A 205 8.67 -6.27 -24.65
N THR A 206 7.80 -6.83 -25.47
CA THR A 206 6.41 -6.34 -25.68
C THR A 206 5.57 -6.27 -24.40
N ARG A 207 5.96 -6.99 -23.33
CA ARG A 207 5.31 -6.91 -22.02
C ARG A 207 5.77 -5.69 -21.23
N VAL A 208 7.07 -5.42 -21.26
CA VAL A 208 7.68 -4.27 -20.59
C VAL A 208 7.23 -2.98 -21.28
N GLU A 209 7.26 -2.93 -22.59
CA GLU A 209 6.78 -1.81 -23.40
C GLU A 209 5.31 -1.47 -23.08
N ARG A 210 4.42 -2.47 -23.07
CA ARG A 210 3.02 -2.29 -22.72
C ARG A 210 2.81 -1.83 -21.26
N ALA A 211 3.64 -2.29 -20.33
CA ALA A 211 3.58 -1.85 -18.94
C ALA A 211 4.01 -0.38 -18.81
N PHE A 212 5.15 -0.01 -19.40
CA PHE A 212 5.66 1.38 -19.35
C PHE A 212 4.75 2.36 -20.09
N SER A 213 4.21 2.01 -21.27
CA SER A 213 3.28 2.88 -21.98
C SER A 213 1.99 3.10 -21.19
N ARG A 214 1.46 2.07 -20.54
CA ARG A 214 0.28 2.20 -19.66
C ARG A 214 0.56 3.02 -18.42
N VAL A 215 1.70 2.82 -17.76
CA VAL A 215 2.11 3.63 -16.59
C VAL A 215 2.34 5.07 -16.99
N GLY A 216 3.07 5.33 -18.08
CA GLY A 216 3.36 6.68 -18.56
C GLY A 216 2.11 7.46 -18.97
N ASN A 217 1.16 6.81 -19.63
CA ASN A 217 -0.11 7.43 -20.03
C ASN A 217 -1.05 7.67 -18.85
N HIS A 218 -0.93 6.90 -17.77
CA HIS A 218 -1.83 6.98 -16.61
C HIS A 218 -1.27 7.78 -15.45
N ALA A 219 0.01 7.55 -15.11
CA ALA A 219 0.69 8.23 -14.02
C ALA A 219 1.43 9.50 -14.46
N GLY A 220 1.34 9.87 -15.74
CA GLY A 220 1.92 11.11 -16.25
C GLY A 220 1.45 12.34 -15.45
N LEU A 221 2.04 13.52 -15.73
CA LEU A 221 1.74 14.80 -15.07
C LEU A 221 0.28 15.25 -15.28
N SER A 222 -0.66 14.47 -14.74
CA SER A 222 -2.08 14.81 -14.74
C SER A 222 -2.46 15.56 -13.45
N ARG A 223 -3.53 16.35 -13.50
CA ARG A 223 -4.09 17.00 -12.30
C ARG A 223 -4.40 15.98 -11.20
N SER A 224 -4.86 14.78 -11.58
CA SER A 224 -5.15 13.71 -10.63
C SER A 224 -3.91 13.17 -9.93
N THR A 225 -2.78 13.04 -10.65
CA THR A 225 -1.49 12.63 -10.10
C THR A 225 -0.94 13.67 -9.13
N PHE A 226 -1.05 14.96 -9.47
CA PHE A 226 -0.64 16.04 -8.57
C PHE A 226 -1.46 16.08 -7.28
N VAL A 227 -2.79 15.95 -7.39
CA VAL A 227 -3.69 15.88 -6.22
C VAL A 227 -3.39 14.62 -5.38
N ALA A 228 -3.12 13.47 -6.02
CA ALA A 228 -2.69 12.26 -5.32
C ALA A 228 -1.37 12.48 -4.56
N GLY A 229 -0.40 13.14 -5.19
CA GLY A 229 0.88 13.52 -4.57
C GLY A 229 0.69 14.40 -3.34
N ALA A 230 -0.20 15.40 -3.41
CA ALA A 230 -0.53 16.26 -2.27
C ALA A 230 -1.14 15.46 -1.10
N PHE A 231 -2.07 14.53 -1.36
CA PHE A 231 -2.60 13.65 -0.32
C PHE A 231 -1.53 12.72 0.27
N LEU A 232 -0.61 12.20 -0.55
CA LEU A 232 0.47 11.34 -0.07
C LEU A 232 1.52 12.13 0.72
N LEU A 233 1.84 13.35 0.31
CA LEU A 233 2.68 14.25 1.11
C LEU A 233 2.03 14.53 2.47
N GLY A 234 0.73 14.85 2.49
CA GLY A 234 -0.04 15.00 3.72
C GLY A 234 -0.01 13.73 4.59
N CYS A 235 -0.12 12.55 3.97
CA CYS A 235 0.02 11.27 4.67
C CYS A 235 1.38 11.14 5.38
N TRP A 236 2.47 11.46 4.72
CA TRP A 236 3.80 11.39 5.30
C TRP A 236 4.02 12.46 6.37
N THR A 237 3.56 13.69 6.14
CA THR A 237 3.62 14.78 7.11
C THR A 237 2.85 14.44 8.39
N THR A 238 1.66 13.87 8.28
CA THR A 238 0.88 13.43 9.46
C THR A 238 1.55 12.28 10.20
N ARG A 239 2.28 11.39 9.51
CA ARG A 239 3.10 10.35 10.15
C ARG A 239 4.29 10.93 10.91
N VAL A 240 4.98 11.91 10.34
CA VAL A 240 6.07 12.63 11.02
C VAL A 240 5.54 13.31 12.28
N LEU A 241 4.40 14.00 12.17
CA LEU A 241 3.75 14.64 13.31
C LEU A 241 3.37 13.63 14.39
N GLY A 242 2.73 12.52 14.02
CA GLY A 242 2.37 11.44 14.94
C GLY A 242 3.59 10.86 15.66
N SER A 243 4.70 10.68 14.93
CA SER A 243 5.96 10.19 15.51
C SER A 243 6.58 11.21 16.47
N ALA A 244 6.57 12.51 16.12
CA ALA A 244 7.08 13.57 17.00
C ALA A 244 6.25 13.70 18.28
N LEU A 245 4.92 13.59 18.19
CA LEU A 245 4.02 13.58 19.35
C LEU A 245 4.27 12.35 20.22
N LEU A 246 4.52 11.19 19.62
CA LEU A 246 4.83 9.97 20.36
C LEU A 246 6.19 10.05 21.08
N LEU A 247 7.22 10.64 20.43
CA LEU A 247 8.50 10.94 21.09
C LEU A 247 8.29 11.84 22.33
N SER A 248 7.47 12.87 22.18
CA SER A 248 7.11 13.76 23.29
C SER A 248 6.35 13.03 24.39
N ALA A 249 5.42 12.13 24.05
CA ALA A 249 4.67 11.31 24.99
C ALA A 249 5.58 10.41 25.83
N LEU A 250 6.70 9.96 25.29
CA LEU A 250 7.69 9.09 25.93
C LEU A 250 8.80 9.86 26.65
N GLY A 251 8.66 11.19 26.81
CA GLY A 251 9.61 12.02 27.55
C GLY A 251 10.89 12.39 26.79
N VAL A 252 11.01 12.08 25.50
CA VAL A 252 12.15 12.49 24.66
C VAL A 252 12.07 13.97 24.26
N GLY A 253 10.86 14.53 24.32
CA GLY A 253 10.56 15.87 23.84
C GLY A 253 9.99 15.91 22.45
N PHE A 254 9.35 17.04 22.09
CA PHE A 254 8.78 17.23 20.75
C PHE A 254 9.90 17.55 19.76
N SER A 255 10.31 16.56 19.01
CA SER A 255 11.41 16.67 18.02
C SER A 255 10.96 16.21 16.63
N PRO A 256 10.37 17.12 15.81
CA PRO A 256 10.06 16.83 14.41
C PRO A 256 11.28 16.41 13.57
N PRO A 257 12.49 16.96 13.78
CA PRO A 257 13.68 16.51 13.06
C PRO A 257 14.00 15.03 13.27
N PHE A 258 13.95 14.54 14.51
CA PHE A 258 14.20 13.12 14.80
C PHE A 258 13.14 12.22 14.17
N ALA A 259 11.85 12.61 14.30
CA ALA A 259 10.76 11.90 13.66
C ALA A 259 10.91 11.84 12.14
N LEU A 260 11.33 12.95 11.53
CA LEU A 260 11.55 13.07 10.09
C LEU A 260 12.65 12.13 9.61
N VAL A 261 13.82 12.14 10.28
CA VAL A 261 14.94 11.25 9.95
C VAL A 261 14.53 9.79 10.08
N VAL A 262 13.86 9.42 11.19
CA VAL A 262 13.38 8.05 11.43
C VAL A 262 12.41 7.60 10.33
N ILE A 263 11.43 8.43 9.95
CA ILE A 263 10.44 8.08 8.91
C ILE A 263 11.12 7.95 7.55
N CYS A 264 12.04 8.83 7.19
CA CYS A 264 12.77 8.74 5.92
C CYS A 264 13.65 7.48 5.85
N LEU A 265 14.33 7.13 6.94
CA LEU A 265 15.15 5.91 6.99
C LEU A 265 14.31 4.64 6.98
N ALA A 266 13.17 4.64 7.67
CA ALA A 266 12.20 3.54 7.59
C ALA A 266 11.63 3.37 6.17
N ALA A 267 11.39 4.47 5.46
CA ALA A 267 11.01 4.42 4.05
C ALA A 267 12.12 3.87 3.16
N ALA A 268 13.39 4.22 3.41
CA ALA A 268 14.55 3.68 2.68
C ALA A 268 14.62 2.15 2.78
N THR A 269 14.43 1.59 3.97
CA THR A 269 14.46 0.13 4.17
C THR A 269 13.29 -0.56 3.46
N SER A 270 12.17 0.13 3.30
CA SER A 270 11.00 -0.41 2.60
C SER A 270 11.19 -0.54 1.09
N VAL A 271 12.15 0.15 0.49
CA VAL A 271 12.52 0.03 -0.93
C VAL A 271 13.21 -1.30 -1.22
N LEU A 272 13.89 -1.88 -0.24
CA LEU A 272 14.58 -3.16 -0.41
C LEU A 272 13.57 -4.32 -0.40
N PRO A 273 13.45 -5.10 -1.50
CA PRO A 273 12.46 -6.18 -1.63
C PRO A 273 12.76 -7.39 -0.75
N ILE A 274 13.90 -7.41 -0.07
CA ILE A 274 14.48 -8.58 0.63
C ILE A 274 13.99 -8.67 2.08
N THR A 275 13.36 -7.61 2.61
CA THR A 275 13.02 -7.57 4.04
C THR A 275 11.78 -8.39 4.35
N ALA A 276 11.99 -9.56 4.91
CA ALA A 276 10.94 -10.30 5.60
C ALA A 276 10.45 -9.48 6.81
N GLY A 277 9.15 -9.14 6.82
CA GLY A 277 8.52 -8.47 7.96
C GLY A 277 8.88 -6.98 8.09
N GLY A 278 8.24 -6.11 7.30
CA GLY A 278 8.48 -4.65 7.34
C GLY A 278 8.41 -4.02 8.74
N ALA A 279 7.63 -4.61 9.67
CA ALA A 279 7.55 -4.16 11.04
C ALA A 279 8.85 -4.42 11.83
N ILE A 280 9.47 -5.60 11.66
CA ILE A 280 10.73 -5.96 12.36
C ILE A 280 11.87 -5.05 11.89
N VAL A 281 11.94 -4.78 10.59
CA VAL A 281 12.94 -3.89 10.01
C VAL A 281 12.72 -2.45 10.49
N ASN A 282 11.50 -1.98 10.54
CA ASN A 282 11.18 -0.65 11.05
C ASN A 282 11.57 -0.51 12.54
N VAL A 283 11.25 -1.50 13.38
CA VAL A 283 11.63 -1.50 14.79
C VAL A 283 13.15 -1.53 14.93
N GLY A 284 13.83 -2.40 14.19
CA GLY A 284 15.30 -2.50 14.20
C GLY A 284 15.98 -1.20 13.74
N THR A 285 15.55 -0.64 12.63
CA THR A 285 16.10 0.63 12.10
C THR A 285 15.87 1.78 13.10
N THR A 286 14.66 1.93 13.62
CA THR A 286 14.31 3.01 14.55
C THR A 286 15.07 2.90 15.87
N SER A 287 15.22 1.67 16.42
CA SER A 287 15.98 1.41 17.65
C SER A 287 17.48 1.63 17.50
N ALA A 288 18.01 1.57 16.28
CA ALA A 288 19.42 1.87 15.98
C ALA A 288 19.67 3.37 15.71
N VAL A 289 18.73 4.04 15.03
CA VAL A 289 18.87 5.43 14.61
C VAL A 289 18.71 6.41 15.76
N LEU A 290 17.72 6.22 16.62
CA LEU A 290 17.44 7.15 17.72
C LEU A 290 18.58 7.30 18.73
N PRO A 291 19.28 6.22 19.14
CA PRO A 291 20.48 6.36 19.99
C PRO A 291 21.60 7.12 19.33
N ALA A 292 21.80 6.96 18.02
CA ALA A 292 22.77 7.72 17.27
C ALA A 292 22.43 9.22 17.15
N LEU A 293 21.17 9.59 17.42
CA LEU A 293 20.69 10.98 17.54
C LEU A 293 20.70 11.47 19.00
N GLY A 294 21.29 10.72 19.94
CA GLY A 294 21.42 11.11 21.35
C GLY A 294 20.24 10.70 22.25
N VAL A 295 19.28 9.94 21.73
CA VAL A 295 18.17 9.39 22.51
C VAL A 295 18.66 8.15 23.28
N THR A 296 18.26 7.98 24.54
CA THR A 296 18.63 6.80 25.31
C THR A 296 18.11 5.51 24.64
N GLN A 297 18.90 4.43 24.72
CA GLN A 297 18.56 3.13 24.11
C GLN A 297 17.17 2.62 24.58
N ARG A 298 16.85 2.80 25.85
CA ARG A 298 15.55 2.41 26.42
C ARG A 298 14.40 3.18 25.78
N ALA A 299 14.52 4.51 25.65
CA ALA A 299 13.50 5.33 25.01
C ALA A 299 13.35 5.02 23.53
N ALA A 300 14.45 4.72 22.83
CA ALA A 300 14.44 4.32 21.43
C ALA A 300 13.68 2.99 21.21
N ILE A 301 13.93 1.99 22.05
CA ILE A 301 13.19 0.71 22.00
C ILE A 301 11.72 0.91 22.30
N ASN A 302 11.39 1.66 23.39
CA ASN A 302 10.01 1.97 23.75
C ASN A 302 9.26 2.68 22.61
N PHE A 303 9.88 3.68 21.99
CA PHE A 303 9.32 4.39 20.85
C PHE A 303 9.12 3.44 19.65
N SER A 304 10.09 2.61 19.33
CA SER A 304 10.01 1.68 18.20
C SER A 304 8.84 0.69 18.36
N MET A 305 8.69 0.15 19.57
CA MET A 305 7.60 -0.77 19.89
C MET A 305 6.24 -0.04 19.90
N ALA A 306 6.15 1.10 20.54
CA ALA A 306 4.93 1.89 20.62
C ALA A 306 4.47 2.39 19.26
N SER A 307 5.38 2.91 18.42
CA SER A 307 5.05 3.40 17.08
C SER A 307 4.57 2.27 16.16
N GLY A 308 5.24 1.12 16.18
CA GLY A 308 4.83 -0.07 15.42
C GLY A 308 3.44 -0.55 15.84
N MET A 309 3.17 -0.58 17.13
CA MET A 309 1.87 -1.00 17.67
C MET A 309 0.75 -0.01 17.34
N LEU A 310 0.96 1.30 17.56
CA LEU A 310 -0.02 2.32 17.24
C LEU A 310 -0.31 2.39 15.74
N LEU A 311 0.71 2.23 14.90
CA LEU A 311 0.53 2.18 13.45
C LEU A 311 -0.30 0.96 13.04
N THR A 312 -0.06 -0.21 13.66
CA THR A 312 -0.83 -1.43 13.39
C THR A 312 -2.28 -1.31 13.84
N LEU A 313 -2.52 -0.77 15.05
CA LEU A 313 -3.87 -0.53 15.55
C LEU A 313 -4.61 0.48 14.67
N SER A 314 -3.95 1.55 14.24
CA SER A 314 -4.52 2.53 13.30
C SER A 314 -4.83 1.90 11.94
N ALA A 315 -4.00 0.97 11.46
CA ALA A 315 -4.26 0.23 10.23
C ALA A 315 -5.48 -0.68 10.35
N LEU A 316 -5.63 -1.39 11.46
CA LEU A 316 -6.81 -2.21 11.75
C LEU A 316 -8.08 -1.37 11.87
N ALA A 317 -8.01 -0.24 12.57
CA ALA A 317 -9.12 0.70 12.68
C ALA A 317 -9.51 1.25 11.29
N ALA A 318 -8.55 1.64 10.46
CA ALA A 318 -8.77 2.09 9.09
C ALA A 318 -9.41 1.00 8.23
N ALA A 319 -8.95 -0.26 8.35
CA ALA A 319 -9.56 -1.39 7.66
C ALA A 319 -11.02 -1.59 8.07
N LEU A 320 -11.31 -1.57 9.37
CA LEU A 320 -12.66 -1.74 9.91
C LEU A 320 -13.59 -0.62 9.44
N VAL A 321 -13.19 0.64 9.60
CA VAL A 321 -13.95 1.82 9.15
C VAL A 321 -14.20 1.74 7.64
N GLY A 322 -13.20 1.34 6.86
CA GLY A 322 -13.33 1.17 5.42
C GLY A 322 -14.32 0.05 5.03
N VAL A 323 -14.30 -1.08 5.71
CA VAL A 323 -15.25 -2.20 5.48
C VAL A 323 -16.66 -1.77 5.83
N VAL A 324 -16.86 -1.21 7.03
CA VAL A 324 -18.19 -0.72 7.47
C VAL A 324 -18.72 0.33 6.49
N GLY A 325 -17.91 1.31 6.13
CA GLY A 325 -18.28 2.33 5.15
C GLY A 325 -18.66 1.74 3.80
N SER A 326 -17.94 0.73 3.31
CA SER A 326 -18.26 0.07 2.04
C SER A 326 -19.58 -0.72 2.10
N ILE A 327 -19.90 -1.34 3.23
CA ILE A 327 -21.18 -2.04 3.45
C ILE A 327 -22.34 -1.03 3.47
N VAL A 328 -22.22 0.03 4.25
CA VAL A 328 -23.25 1.08 4.35
C VAL A 328 -23.56 1.67 2.97
N LEU A 329 -22.52 2.06 2.22
CA LEU A 329 -22.70 2.58 0.85
C LEU A 329 -23.36 1.57 -0.10
N SER A 330 -23.04 0.27 0.05
CA SER A 330 -23.65 -0.78 -0.77
C SER A 330 -25.13 -0.97 -0.47
N LEU A 331 -25.54 -0.84 0.79
CA LEU A 331 -26.94 -0.90 1.23
C LEU A 331 -27.73 0.32 0.73
N GLN A 332 -27.16 1.52 0.87
CA GLN A 332 -27.82 2.74 0.37
C GLN A 332 -28.07 2.71 -1.13
N ARG A 333 -27.14 2.17 -1.93
CA ARG A 333 -27.31 2.01 -3.39
C ARG A 333 -28.40 1.02 -3.76
N ARG A 334 -28.69 0.02 -2.91
CA ARG A 334 -29.80 -0.93 -3.13
C ARG A 334 -31.16 -0.31 -2.85
N HIS A 335 -31.24 0.60 -1.86
CA HIS A 335 -32.48 1.26 -1.47
C HIS A 335 -32.87 2.44 -2.36
N HIS A 336 -31.91 3.04 -3.08
CA HIS A 336 -32.17 4.09 -4.06
C HIS A 336 -31.72 3.62 -5.46
N PRO A 337 -32.50 2.73 -6.14
CA PRO A 337 -32.25 2.46 -7.54
C PRO A 337 -32.41 3.79 -8.27
N ARG A 338 -31.31 4.29 -8.88
CA ARG A 338 -31.38 5.48 -9.74
C ARG A 338 -32.46 5.21 -10.76
N HIS A 339 -33.56 6.01 -10.74
CA HIS A 339 -34.48 6.08 -11.84
C HIS A 339 -33.65 6.36 -13.09
N ALA A 340 -33.44 5.32 -13.89
CA ALA A 340 -32.86 5.46 -15.20
C ALA A 340 -33.83 6.30 -15.97
N THR A 341 -33.51 7.58 -16.16
CA THR A 341 -34.22 8.44 -17.13
C THR A 341 -34.01 7.74 -18.47
N PRO A 342 -35.07 7.25 -19.11
CA PRO A 342 -34.94 6.72 -20.47
C PRO A 342 -34.52 7.88 -21.36
N ALA A 343 -33.41 7.68 -22.08
CA ALA A 343 -32.91 8.58 -23.12
C ALA A 343 -33.78 8.45 -24.37
#